data_b70f2b030662a2519a79c1e60d5ef6c3
#
_entry.id   b70f2b030662a2519a79c1e60d5ef6c3
#
_cell.length_a   1.000
_cell.length_b   1.000
_cell.length_c   1.000
_cell.angle_alpha   90.00
_cell.angle_beta   90.00
_cell.angle_gamma   90.00
#
_symmetry.space_group_name_H-M   'P 1'
#
loop_
_entity.id
_entity.type
_entity.pdbx_description
1 polymer ?
#
loop_
_entity_poly.entity_id
_entity_poly.type
_entity_poly.pdbx_seq_one_letter_code
_entity_poly.pdbx_strand_id
1 'polypeptide(L)'
;LLVNQAIVPGLSNRSRWLMHNYVVRQSLAFFQNDFAGSMANRVMQTGTSLRESAVQMVDSLWYILVYTGTALVLFAQADWRLMVPLLVWMLAYAVIMVYFVPRAKERAWIASEARSKAMGRIVDGYTNIPTLKLFAQGGREQAYVAEAIEELAVKHRRQTRITTSMDLTISIVNGLLIASTCGLSLWLWNAGNISVGAITLATGLVIRIHNMSGWIMW
;
A
#
# COMPACT_ATOMS: atom_id res chain seq x y z
N LEU A 1 4.80 22.88 2.19
CA LEU A 1 3.76 23.81 1.76
C LEU A 1 3.56 23.74 0.24
N LEU A 2 4.59 23.96 -0.61
CA LEU A 2 4.48 23.95 -2.08
C LEU A 2 3.91 22.62 -2.62
N VAL A 3 4.35 21.47 -2.11
CA VAL A 3 3.84 20.14 -2.53
C VAL A 3 2.34 20.05 -2.29
N ASN A 4 1.86 20.36 -1.08
CA ASN A 4 0.47 20.19 -0.70
C ASN A 4 -0.47 21.24 -1.29
N GLN A 5 0.02 22.45 -1.59
CA GLN A 5 -0.82 23.55 -2.08
C GLN A 5 -0.80 23.69 -3.60
N ALA A 6 0.29 23.35 -4.28
CA ALA A 6 0.42 23.52 -5.72
C ALA A 6 0.47 22.19 -6.48
N ILE A 7 1.36 21.27 -6.10
CA ILE A 7 1.58 20.02 -6.85
C ILE A 7 0.41 19.05 -6.65
N VAL A 8 -0.02 18.84 -5.42
CA VAL A 8 -1.07 17.87 -5.08
C VAL A 8 -2.42 18.22 -5.72
N PRO A 9 -2.98 19.43 -5.57
CA PRO A 9 -4.23 19.79 -6.25
C PRO A 9 -4.07 19.89 -7.77
N GLY A 10 -2.94 20.41 -8.24
CA GLY A 10 -2.64 20.52 -9.68
C GLY A 10 -2.65 19.16 -10.38
N LEU A 11 -1.96 18.17 -9.83
CA LEU A 11 -1.91 16.83 -10.37
C LEU A 11 -3.29 16.16 -10.38
N SER A 12 -4.06 16.26 -9.29
CA SER A 12 -5.41 15.70 -9.20
C SER A 12 -6.35 16.32 -10.24
N ASN A 13 -6.37 17.64 -10.34
CA ASN A 13 -7.27 18.34 -11.24
C ASN A 13 -6.91 18.11 -12.70
N ARG A 14 -5.61 18.08 -13.03
CA ARG A 14 -5.14 17.77 -14.38
C ARG A 14 -5.48 16.34 -14.76
N SER A 15 -5.31 15.38 -13.88
CA SER A 15 -5.67 13.99 -14.10
C SER A 15 -7.17 13.81 -14.34
N ARG A 16 -8.02 14.46 -13.52
CA ARG A 16 -9.47 14.46 -13.70
C ARG A 16 -9.89 15.07 -15.02
N TRP A 17 -9.28 16.19 -15.40
CA TRP A 17 -9.54 16.86 -16.68
C TRP A 17 -9.16 15.97 -17.87
N LEU A 18 -7.98 15.35 -17.85
CA LEU A 18 -7.53 14.44 -18.93
C LEU A 18 -8.45 13.22 -19.04
N MET A 19 -8.84 12.62 -17.89
CA MET A 19 -9.78 11.50 -17.87
C MET A 19 -11.16 11.91 -18.40
N HIS A 20 -11.68 13.06 -17.99
CA HIS A 20 -12.95 13.58 -18.51
C HIS A 20 -12.91 13.76 -20.02
N ASN A 21 -11.87 14.42 -20.55
CA ASN A 21 -11.69 14.58 -21.98
C ASN A 21 -11.58 13.27 -22.76
N TYR A 22 -10.93 12.27 -22.16
CA TYR A 22 -10.84 10.94 -22.74
C TYR A 22 -12.21 10.26 -22.80
N VAL A 23 -12.95 10.29 -21.69
CA VAL A 23 -14.30 9.68 -21.60
C VAL A 23 -15.27 10.33 -22.58
N VAL A 24 -15.32 11.67 -22.66
CA VAL A 24 -16.26 12.37 -23.56
C VAL A 24 -16.01 12.04 -25.05
N ARG A 25 -14.81 11.64 -25.41
CA ARG A 25 -14.46 11.26 -26.80
C ARG A 25 -14.80 9.79 -27.13
N GLN A 26 -15.32 9.02 -26.18
CA GLN A 26 -15.73 7.65 -26.41
C GLN A 26 -17.01 7.57 -27.27
N SER A 27 -17.25 6.41 -27.88
CA SER A 27 -18.43 6.17 -28.71
C SER A 27 -19.73 6.18 -27.89
N LEU A 28 -20.87 6.43 -28.55
CA LEU A 28 -22.18 6.35 -27.91
C LEU A 28 -22.43 4.97 -27.27
N ALA A 29 -21.98 3.90 -27.91
CA ALA A 29 -22.10 2.54 -27.38
C ALA A 29 -21.37 2.35 -26.01
N PHE A 30 -20.28 3.06 -25.79
CA PHE A 30 -19.58 3.07 -24.50
C PHE A 30 -20.48 3.61 -23.38
N PHE A 31 -21.25 4.68 -23.66
CA PHE A 31 -22.14 5.30 -22.68
C PHE A 31 -23.44 4.51 -22.45
N GLN A 32 -23.88 3.71 -23.43
CA GLN A 32 -25.06 2.87 -23.30
C GLN A 32 -24.86 1.66 -22.38
N ASN A 33 -23.61 1.22 -22.22
CA ASN A 33 -23.25 0.04 -21.43
C ASN A 33 -22.81 0.33 -19.99
N ASP A 34 -22.69 1.60 -19.59
CA ASP A 34 -22.25 1.96 -18.25
C ASP A 34 -23.06 3.14 -17.68
N PHE A 35 -23.28 3.15 -16.38
CA PHE A 35 -24.03 4.20 -15.70
C PHE A 35 -23.21 5.51 -15.66
N ALA A 36 -23.80 6.63 -16.07
CA ALA A 36 -23.16 7.94 -16.06
C ALA A 36 -22.59 8.33 -14.70
N GLY A 37 -23.29 8.03 -13.60
CA GLY A 37 -22.82 8.24 -12.23
C GLY A 37 -21.62 7.39 -11.87
N SER A 38 -21.53 6.14 -12.36
CA SER A 38 -20.38 5.25 -12.18
C SER A 38 -19.15 5.81 -12.90
N MET A 39 -19.31 6.25 -14.14
CA MET A 39 -18.23 6.86 -14.93
C MET A 39 -17.72 8.15 -14.28
N ALA A 40 -18.61 9.04 -13.83
CA ALA A 40 -18.23 10.26 -13.13
C ALA A 40 -17.44 9.96 -11.84
N ASN A 41 -17.89 8.99 -11.06
CA ASN A 41 -17.20 8.56 -9.84
C ASN A 41 -15.81 7.99 -10.15
N ARG A 42 -15.67 7.15 -11.18
CA ARG A 42 -14.35 6.63 -11.62
C ARG A 42 -13.39 7.75 -12.02
N VAL A 43 -13.84 8.75 -12.80
CA VAL A 43 -13.02 9.91 -13.17
C VAL A 43 -12.55 10.68 -11.92
N MET A 44 -13.44 10.94 -10.97
CA MET A 44 -13.11 11.66 -9.74
C MET A 44 -12.16 10.87 -8.85
N GLN A 45 -12.38 9.58 -8.68
CA GLN A 45 -11.59 8.70 -7.83
C GLN A 45 -10.21 8.41 -8.43
N THR A 46 -10.11 8.18 -9.75
CA THR A 46 -8.83 7.94 -10.42
C THR A 46 -7.86 9.10 -10.25
N GLY A 47 -8.33 10.35 -10.35
CA GLY A 47 -7.50 11.53 -10.13
C GLY A 47 -6.90 11.60 -8.71
N THR A 48 -7.67 11.18 -7.70
CA THR A 48 -7.21 11.12 -6.31
C THR A 48 -6.22 9.97 -6.11
N SER A 49 -6.56 8.77 -6.54
CA SER A 49 -5.71 7.57 -6.36
C SER A 49 -4.38 7.69 -7.11
N LEU A 50 -4.37 8.24 -8.34
CA LEU A 50 -3.13 8.48 -9.09
C LEU A 50 -2.21 9.46 -8.36
N ARG A 51 -2.77 10.55 -7.83
CA ARG A 51 -2.01 11.51 -7.04
C ARG A 51 -1.41 10.86 -5.80
N GLU A 52 -2.22 10.17 -5.02
CA GLU A 52 -1.79 9.51 -3.78
C GLU A 52 -0.67 8.51 -4.06
N SER A 53 -0.84 7.65 -5.07
CA SER A 53 0.18 6.68 -5.47
C SER A 53 1.47 7.36 -5.93
N ALA A 54 1.38 8.43 -6.73
CA ALA A 54 2.56 9.13 -7.23
C ALA A 54 3.32 9.84 -6.10
N VAL A 55 2.62 10.56 -5.22
CA VAL A 55 3.25 11.26 -4.08
C VAL A 55 3.87 10.25 -3.12
N GLN A 56 3.12 9.21 -2.76
CA GLN A 56 3.61 8.17 -1.86
C GLN A 56 4.84 7.44 -2.41
N MET A 57 4.86 7.14 -3.71
CA MET A 57 6.00 6.51 -4.36
C MET A 57 7.26 7.38 -4.30
N VAL A 58 7.12 8.67 -4.62
CA VAL A 58 8.25 9.63 -4.58
C VAL A 58 8.76 9.79 -3.15
N ASP A 59 7.87 10.04 -2.19
CA ASP A 59 8.23 10.24 -0.80
C ASP A 59 8.89 8.99 -0.21
N SER A 60 8.32 7.80 -0.42
CA SER A 60 8.86 6.55 0.10
C SER A 60 10.25 6.24 -0.48
N LEU A 61 10.42 6.37 -1.80
CA LEU A 61 11.72 6.13 -2.46
C LEU A 61 12.78 7.13 -1.98
N TRP A 62 12.43 8.43 -1.92
CA TRP A 62 13.34 9.46 -1.45
C TRP A 62 13.81 9.21 -0.02
N TYR A 63 12.87 8.95 0.88
CA TYR A 63 13.18 8.68 2.28
C TYR A 63 14.06 7.45 2.44
N ILE A 64 13.73 6.33 1.78
CA ILE A 64 14.52 5.10 1.88
C ILE A 64 15.94 5.32 1.38
N LEU A 65 16.11 5.92 0.20
CA LEU A 65 17.44 6.15 -0.38
C LEU A 65 18.28 7.06 0.50
N VAL A 66 17.73 8.19 0.95
CA VAL A 66 18.45 9.17 1.76
C VAL A 66 18.81 8.58 3.12
N TYR A 67 17.85 8.00 3.84
CA TYR A 67 18.10 7.50 5.19
C TYR A 67 18.97 6.25 5.21
N THR A 68 18.74 5.31 4.30
CA THR A 68 19.56 4.10 4.23
C THR A 68 20.98 4.44 3.77
N GLY A 69 21.12 5.33 2.78
CA GLY A 69 22.42 5.82 2.34
C GLY A 69 23.17 6.55 3.45
N THR A 70 22.49 7.43 4.19
CA THR A 70 23.08 8.13 5.35
C THR A 70 23.49 7.14 6.44
N ALA A 71 22.64 6.14 6.75
CA ALA A 71 22.95 5.13 7.75
C ALA A 71 24.19 4.31 7.36
N LEU A 72 24.32 3.92 6.09
CA LEU A 72 25.51 3.20 5.59
C LEU A 72 26.77 4.04 5.74
N VAL A 73 26.74 5.33 5.37
CA VAL A 73 27.88 6.22 5.50
C VAL A 73 28.30 6.40 6.98
N LEU A 74 27.34 6.64 7.87
CA LEU A 74 27.61 6.83 9.29
C LEU A 74 28.10 5.54 9.96
N PHE A 75 27.59 4.39 9.57
CA PHE A 75 28.08 3.10 10.06
C PHE A 75 29.50 2.83 9.57
N ALA A 76 29.80 3.11 8.30
CA ALA A 76 31.17 2.98 7.76
C ALA A 76 32.17 3.86 8.49
N GLN A 77 31.76 5.07 8.91
CA GLN A 77 32.63 5.99 9.68
C GLN A 77 32.83 5.53 11.12
N ALA A 78 31.85 4.90 11.74
CA ALA A 78 31.94 4.40 13.10
C ALA A 78 32.73 3.07 13.17
N ASP A 79 32.26 2.05 12.47
CA ASP A 79 32.93 0.76 12.23
C ASP A 79 32.20 0.05 11.07
N TRP A 80 32.92 -0.41 10.06
CA TRP A 80 32.37 -1.09 8.89
C TRP A 80 31.52 -2.33 9.24
N ARG A 81 31.77 -2.96 10.38
CA ARG A 81 31.03 -4.15 10.85
C ARG A 81 29.57 -3.81 11.14
N LEU A 82 29.27 -2.56 11.53
CA LEU A 82 27.89 -2.09 11.74
C LEU A 82 27.05 -2.04 10.45
N MET A 83 27.70 -2.03 9.29
CA MET A 83 27.00 -2.12 8.00
C MET A 83 26.41 -3.51 7.75
N VAL A 84 27.00 -4.57 8.32
CA VAL A 84 26.63 -5.95 8.01
C VAL A 84 25.15 -6.25 8.36
N PRO A 85 24.66 -5.95 9.58
CA PRO A 85 23.25 -6.14 9.89
C PRO A 85 22.30 -5.40 8.94
N LEU A 86 22.66 -4.17 8.55
CA LEU A 86 21.86 -3.35 7.66
C LEU A 86 21.84 -3.92 6.22
N LEU A 87 22.96 -4.38 5.70
CA LEU A 87 23.05 -4.99 4.38
C LEU A 87 22.27 -6.32 4.32
N VAL A 88 22.36 -7.15 5.38
CA VAL A 88 21.58 -8.38 5.49
C VAL A 88 20.09 -8.06 5.54
N TRP A 89 19.70 -7.03 6.30
CA TRP A 89 18.33 -6.57 6.34
C TRP A 89 17.83 -6.07 4.98
N MET A 90 18.62 -5.29 4.25
CA MET A 90 18.27 -4.82 2.90
C MET A 90 18.00 -5.99 1.95
N LEU A 91 18.87 -7.00 1.98
CA LEU A 91 18.70 -8.21 1.16
C LEU A 91 17.42 -8.96 1.55
N ALA A 92 17.22 -9.20 2.85
CA ALA A 92 16.02 -9.86 3.36
C ALA A 92 14.75 -9.10 2.98
N TYR A 93 14.77 -7.75 3.13
CA TYR A 93 13.66 -6.90 2.74
C TYR A 93 13.35 -6.97 1.24
N ALA A 94 14.38 -6.94 0.39
CA ALA A 94 14.22 -7.10 -1.06
C ALA A 94 13.60 -8.48 -1.41
N VAL A 95 14.04 -9.56 -0.77
CA VAL A 95 13.46 -10.89 -0.96
C VAL A 95 11.99 -10.92 -0.54
N ILE A 96 11.65 -10.32 0.60
CA ILE A 96 10.26 -10.20 1.08
C ILE A 96 9.40 -9.47 0.04
N MET A 97 9.87 -8.33 -0.49
CA MET A 97 9.14 -7.57 -1.50
C MET A 97 8.91 -8.39 -2.78
N VAL A 98 9.94 -9.01 -3.31
CA VAL A 98 9.84 -9.84 -4.53
C VAL A 98 8.89 -11.03 -4.33
N TYR A 99 8.84 -11.60 -3.12
CA TYR A 99 7.96 -12.73 -2.81
C TYR A 99 6.51 -12.33 -2.56
N PHE A 100 6.28 -11.30 -1.72
CA PHE A 100 4.92 -10.96 -1.25
C PHE A 100 4.18 -10.02 -2.18
N VAL A 101 4.83 -9.04 -2.80
CA VAL A 101 4.15 -8.00 -3.61
C VAL A 101 3.35 -8.60 -4.77
N PRO A 102 3.89 -9.53 -5.60
CA PRO A 102 3.10 -10.13 -6.68
C PRO A 102 1.88 -10.90 -6.16
N ARG A 103 2.04 -11.61 -5.04
CA ARG A 103 0.95 -12.38 -4.41
C ARG A 103 -0.12 -11.49 -3.81
N ALA A 104 0.29 -10.40 -3.15
CA ALA A 104 -0.63 -9.40 -2.62
C ALA A 104 -1.44 -8.73 -3.74
N LYS A 105 -0.78 -8.37 -4.84
CA LYS A 105 -1.41 -7.81 -6.04
C LYS A 105 -2.46 -8.74 -6.62
N GLU A 106 -2.15 -10.01 -6.79
CA GLU A 106 -3.08 -11.02 -7.31
C GLU A 106 -4.32 -11.14 -6.41
N ARG A 107 -4.13 -11.26 -5.10
CA ARG A 107 -5.24 -11.37 -4.14
C ARG A 107 -6.07 -10.09 -4.04
N ALA A 108 -5.43 -8.92 -4.13
CA ALA A 108 -6.12 -7.63 -4.19
C ALA A 108 -6.99 -7.52 -5.44
N TRP A 109 -6.50 -7.99 -6.59
CA TRP A 109 -7.28 -8.04 -7.84
C TRP A 109 -8.53 -8.91 -7.68
N ILE A 110 -8.37 -10.15 -7.18
CA ILE A 110 -9.50 -11.08 -6.96
C ILE A 110 -10.53 -10.50 -5.97
N ALA A 111 -10.07 -9.85 -4.90
CA ALA A 111 -10.98 -9.20 -3.94
C ALA A 111 -11.69 -7.98 -4.55
N SER A 112 -11.00 -7.22 -5.41
CA SER A 112 -11.59 -6.08 -6.13
C SER A 112 -12.66 -6.52 -7.12
N GLU A 113 -12.46 -7.64 -7.82
CA GLU A 113 -13.45 -8.22 -8.73
C GLU A 113 -14.70 -8.67 -7.97
N ALA A 114 -14.53 -9.37 -6.84
CA ALA A 114 -15.64 -9.76 -5.98
C ALA A 114 -16.40 -8.54 -5.42
N ARG A 115 -15.69 -7.46 -5.08
CA ARG A 115 -16.30 -6.19 -4.66
C ARG A 115 -17.14 -5.58 -5.76
N SER A 116 -16.64 -5.55 -6.99
CA SER A 116 -17.36 -5.03 -8.15
C SER A 116 -18.62 -5.83 -8.43
N LYS A 117 -18.55 -7.17 -8.31
CA LYS A 117 -19.69 -8.08 -8.47
C LYS A 117 -20.76 -7.83 -7.39
N ALA A 118 -20.36 -7.70 -6.12
CA ALA A 118 -21.29 -7.40 -5.03
C ALA A 118 -21.95 -6.02 -5.21
N MET A 119 -21.18 -5.01 -5.60
CA MET A 119 -21.71 -3.67 -5.91
C MET A 119 -22.68 -3.71 -7.08
N GLY A 120 -22.37 -4.46 -8.15
CA GLY A 120 -23.28 -4.65 -9.29
C GLY A 120 -24.63 -5.20 -8.85
N ARG A 121 -24.66 -6.29 -8.07
CA ARG A 121 -25.90 -6.86 -7.54
C ARG A 121 -26.72 -5.87 -6.70
N ILE A 122 -26.06 -5.07 -5.86
CA ILE A 122 -26.73 -4.03 -5.04
C ILE A 122 -27.33 -2.94 -5.94
N VAL A 123 -26.58 -2.46 -6.91
CA VAL A 123 -27.05 -1.42 -7.85
C VAL A 123 -28.23 -1.93 -8.68
N ASP A 124 -28.17 -3.16 -9.19
CA ASP A 124 -29.25 -3.79 -9.94
C ASP A 124 -30.55 -3.88 -9.10
N GLY A 125 -30.44 -4.31 -7.83
CA GLY A 125 -31.56 -4.35 -6.90
C GLY A 125 -32.19 -2.96 -6.67
N TYR A 126 -31.37 -1.92 -6.47
CA TYR A 126 -31.84 -0.55 -6.27
C TYR A 126 -32.46 0.06 -7.53
N THR A 127 -31.89 -0.24 -8.69
CA THR A 127 -32.43 0.23 -9.98
C THR A 127 -33.81 -0.38 -10.25
N ASN A 128 -34.01 -1.63 -9.86
CA ASN A 128 -35.28 -2.37 -10.07
C ASN A 128 -36.16 -2.39 -8.80
N ILE A 129 -35.94 -1.49 -7.85
CA ILE A 129 -36.65 -1.50 -6.56
C ILE A 129 -38.18 -1.45 -6.69
N PRO A 130 -38.80 -0.73 -7.65
CA PRO A 130 -40.25 -0.76 -7.83
C PRO A 130 -40.74 -2.16 -8.16
N THR A 131 -40.05 -2.89 -9.04
CA THR A 131 -40.39 -4.26 -9.43
C THR A 131 -40.27 -5.22 -8.24
N LEU A 132 -39.17 -5.11 -7.49
CA LEU A 132 -38.95 -5.92 -6.28
C LEU A 132 -40.06 -5.72 -5.24
N LYS A 133 -40.52 -4.48 -5.06
CA LYS A 133 -41.60 -4.13 -4.14
C LYS A 133 -42.96 -4.65 -4.61
N LEU A 134 -43.24 -4.55 -5.92
CA LEU A 134 -44.49 -5.02 -6.51
C LEU A 134 -44.68 -6.54 -6.41
N PHE A 135 -43.60 -7.30 -6.63
CA PHE A 135 -43.65 -8.76 -6.63
C PHE A 135 -43.32 -9.40 -5.27
N ALA A 136 -43.16 -8.60 -4.20
CA ALA A 136 -42.83 -9.05 -2.84
C ALA A 136 -41.63 -10.03 -2.75
N GLN A 137 -40.69 -9.95 -3.68
CA GLN A 137 -39.51 -10.86 -3.77
C GLN A 137 -38.32 -10.44 -2.92
N GLY A 138 -38.52 -9.60 -1.90
CA GLY A 138 -37.44 -9.07 -1.05
C GLY A 138 -36.56 -10.14 -0.41
N GLY A 139 -37.08 -11.30 -0.07
CA GLY A 139 -36.31 -12.40 0.53
C GLY A 139 -35.31 -13.05 -0.45
N ARG A 140 -35.68 -13.21 -1.72
CA ARG A 140 -34.80 -13.77 -2.77
C ARG A 140 -33.69 -12.79 -3.13
N GLU A 141 -34.02 -11.52 -3.22
CA GLU A 141 -33.04 -10.45 -3.49
C GLU A 141 -32.02 -10.32 -2.35
N GLN A 142 -32.49 -10.35 -1.11
CA GLN A 142 -31.63 -10.36 0.06
C GLN A 142 -30.64 -11.53 0.04
N ALA A 143 -31.10 -12.74 -0.27
CA ALA A 143 -30.23 -13.91 -0.40
C ALA A 143 -29.23 -13.78 -1.54
N TYR A 144 -29.64 -13.22 -2.68
CA TYR A 144 -28.77 -13.00 -3.85
C TYR A 144 -27.65 -12.01 -3.57
N VAL A 145 -27.94 -10.92 -2.86
CA VAL A 145 -26.94 -9.94 -2.44
C VAL A 145 -26.06 -10.51 -1.32
N ALA A 146 -26.63 -11.21 -0.35
CA ALA A 146 -25.90 -11.82 0.76
C ALA A 146 -24.85 -12.82 0.28
N GLU A 147 -25.15 -13.63 -0.75
CA GLU A 147 -24.19 -14.55 -1.37
C GLU A 147 -22.97 -13.80 -1.93
N ALA A 148 -23.17 -12.67 -2.63
CA ALA A 148 -22.07 -11.89 -3.18
C ALA A 148 -21.22 -11.21 -2.10
N ILE A 149 -21.85 -10.75 -1.02
CA ILE A 149 -21.15 -10.17 0.14
C ILE A 149 -20.31 -11.24 0.84
N GLU A 150 -20.83 -12.46 1.00
CA GLU A 150 -20.07 -13.57 1.61
C GLU A 150 -18.89 -13.99 0.70
N GLU A 151 -19.08 -14.05 -0.61
CA GLU A 151 -18.00 -14.29 -1.56
C GLU A 151 -16.90 -13.21 -1.41
N LEU A 152 -17.28 -11.94 -1.37
CA LEU A 152 -16.37 -10.81 -1.12
C LEU A 152 -15.63 -10.99 0.20
N ALA A 153 -16.32 -11.32 1.29
CA ALA A 153 -15.72 -11.50 2.61
C ALA A 153 -14.67 -12.62 2.62
N VAL A 154 -14.94 -13.74 1.92
CA VAL A 154 -13.98 -14.85 1.78
C VAL A 154 -12.74 -14.41 1.00
N LYS A 155 -12.91 -13.69 -0.14
CA LYS A 155 -11.79 -13.20 -0.96
C LYS A 155 -10.97 -12.15 -0.21
N HIS A 156 -11.64 -11.23 0.47
CA HIS A 156 -11.00 -10.20 1.30
C HIS A 156 -10.18 -10.82 2.45
N ARG A 157 -10.72 -11.83 3.16
CA ARG A 157 -9.97 -12.56 4.19
C ARG A 157 -8.70 -13.21 3.64
N ARG A 158 -8.72 -13.75 2.42
CA ARG A 158 -7.52 -14.31 1.77
C ARG A 158 -6.49 -13.23 1.43
N GLN A 159 -6.93 -12.08 0.95
CA GLN A 159 -6.07 -10.91 0.73
C GLN A 159 -5.42 -10.46 2.05
N THR A 160 -6.21 -10.25 3.10
CA THR A 160 -5.73 -9.81 4.41
C THR A 160 -4.73 -10.79 5.03
N ARG A 161 -4.89 -12.11 4.83
CA ARG A 161 -3.88 -13.09 5.29
C ARG A 161 -2.53 -12.87 4.66
N ILE A 162 -2.45 -12.57 3.36
CA ILE A 162 -1.17 -12.29 2.68
C ILE A 162 -0.54 -11.02 3.23
N THR A 163 -1.31 -9.93 3.35
CA THR A 163 -0.81 -8.66 3.89
C THR A 163 -0.36 -8.82 5.35
N THR A 164 -1.15 -9.47 6.20
CA THR A 164 -0.77 -9.75 7.60
C THR A 164 0.48 -10.63 7.70
N SER A 165 0.62 -11.65 6.84
CA SER A 165 1.83 -12.48 6.81
C SER A 165 3.06 -11.68 6.38
N MET A 166 2.92 -10.77 5.42
CA MET A 166 3.97 -9.84 5.00
C MET A 166 4.36 -8.92 6.15
N ASP A 167 3.37 -8.29 6.84
CA ASP A 167 3.58 -7.41 7.99
C ASP A 167 4.34 -8.12 9.11
N LEU A 168 3.92 -9.33 9.44
CA LEU A 168 4.57 -10.14 10.47
C LEU A 168 6.02 -10.45 10.11
N THR A 169 6.26 -10.85 8.85
CA THR A 169 7.61 -11.17 8.36
C THR A 169 8.51 -9.93 8.41
N ILE A 170 8.03 -8.77 7.96
CA ILE A 170 8.77 -7.50 8.03
C ILE A 170 9.06 -7.12 9.49
N SER A 171 8.08 -7.26 10.38
CA SER A 171 8.24 -6.96 11.80
C SER A 171 9.31 -7.84 12.46
N ILE A 172 9.36 -9.13 12.12
CA ILE A 172 10.40 -10.05 12.61
C ILE A 172 11.78 -9.62 12.10
N VAL A 173 11.91 -9.35 10.79
CA VAL A 173 13.18 -8.93 10.18
C VAL A 173 13.64 -7.59 10.74
N ASN A 174 12.74 -6.66 11.00
CA ASN A 174 13.03 -5.40 11.66
C ASN A 174 13.49 -5.59 13.12
N GLY A 175 12.83 -6.48 13.87
CA GLY A 175 13.25 -6.84 15.23
C GLY A 175 14.65 -7.45 15.25
N LEU A 176 14.97 -8.32 14.29
CA LEU A 176 16.31 -8.90 14.12
C LEU A 176 17.35 -7.83 13.76
N LEU A 177 17.01 -6.87 12.91
CA LEU A 177 17.90 -5.74 12.61
C LEU A 177 18.24 -4.95 13.88
N ILE A 178 17.23 -4.57 14.68
CA ILE A 178 17.43 -3.82 15.91
C ILE A 178 18.31 -4.63 16.88
N ALA A 179 17.94 -5.88 17.14
CA ALA A 179 18.65 -6.75 18.07
C ALA A 179 20.10 -7.00 17.65
N SER A 180 20.33 -7.30 16.37
CA SER A 180 21.69 -7.55 15.85
C SER A 180 22.56 -6.29 15.85
N THR A 181 21.99 -5.13 15.49
CA THR A 181 22.75 -3.86 15.53
C THR A 181 23.07 -3.44 16.95
N CYS A 182 22.11 -3.53 17.88
CA CYS A 182 22.38 -3.23 19.29
C CYS A 182 23.39 -4.21 19.90
N GLY A 183 23.24 -5.51 19.67
CA GLY A 183 24.17 -6.53 20.18
C GLY A 183 25.59 -6.35 19.64
N LEU A 184 25.71 -6.10 18.32
CA LEU A 184 27.01 -5.85 17.69
C LEU A 184 27.63 -4.54 18.19
N SER A 185 26.83 -3.48 18.37
CA SER A 185 27.32 -2.21 18.91
C SER A 185 27.85 -2.35 20.33
N LEU A 186 27.15 -3.06 21.19
CA LEU A 186 27.60 -3.34 22.58
C LEU A 186 28.88 -4.18 22.60
N TRP A 187 28.98 -5.18 21.73
CA TRP A 187 30.17 -6.00 21.61
C TRP A 187 31.38 -5.20 21.14
N LEU A 188 31.23 -4.36 20.12
CA LEU A 188 32.30 -3.47 19.61
C LEU A 188 32.72 -2.42 20.65
N TRP A 189 31.78 -1.90 21.41
CA TRP A 189 32.07 -0.97 22.50
C TRP A 189 32.88 -1.63 23.63
N ASN A 190 32.48 -2.82 24.04
CA ASN A 190 33.23 -3.59 25.04
C ASN A 190 34.65 -3.94 24.57
N ALA A 191 34.85 -4.10 23.27
CA ALA A 191 36.14 -4.29 22.64
C ALA A 191 36.95 -2.97 22.46
N GLY A 192 36.37 -1.81 22.83
CA GLY A 192 37.01 -0.51 22.72
C GLY A 192 37.06 0.08 21.30
N ASN A 193 36.34 -0.50 20.34
CA ASN A 193 36.38 -0.11 18.93
C ASN A 193 35.48 1.09 18.61
N ILE A 194 34.39 1.28 19.36
CA ILE A 194 33.42 2.37 19.15
C ILE A 194 33.08 3.10 20.44
N SER A 195 32.61 4.35 20.31
CA SER A 195 32.18 5.18 21.43
C SER A 195 30.70 4.90 21.83
N VAL A 196 30.29 5.31 23.02
CA VAL A 196 28.88 5.30 23.45
C VAL A 196 27.99 6.11 22.50
N GLY A 197 28.53 7.22 21.98
CA GLY A 197 27.85 8.03 20.96
C GLY A 197 27.54 7.25 19.67
N ALA A 198 28.43 6.35 19.25
CA ALA A 198 28.20 5.49 18.09
C ALA A 198 27.10 4.46 18.35
N ILE A 199 26.96 3.92 19.58
CA ILE A 199 25.83 3.04 19.95
C ILE A 199 24.51 3.78 19.82
N THR A 200 24.43 4.98 20.40
CA THR A 200 23.22 5.82 20.37
C THR A 200 22.81 6.15 18.93
N LEU A 201 23.79 6.53 18.11
CA LEU A 201 23.58 6.84 16.71
C LEU A 201 23.09 5.60 15.94
N ALA A 202 23.76 4.45 16.09
CA ALA A 202 23.38 3.22 15.40
C ALA A 202 21.96 2.77 15.77
N THR A 203 21.63 2.78 17.05
CA THR A 203 20.30 2.41 17.54
C THR A 203 19.23 3.37 17.04
N GLY A 204 19.50 4.68 17.09
CA GLY A 204 18.56 5.70 16.60
C GLY A 204 18.27 5.57 15.10
N LEU A 205 19.31 5.33 14.27
CA LEU A 205 19.16 5.14 12.83
C LEU A 205 18.34 3.88 12.51
N VAL A 206 18.60 2.76 13.19
CA VAL A 206 17.90 1.49 12.94
C VAL A 206 16.43 1.57 13.36
N ILE A 207 16.12 2.21 14.49
CA ILE A 207 14.72 2.46 14.91
C ILE A 207 14.01 3.34 13.88
N ARG A 208 14.68 4.32 13.32
CA ARG A 208 14.12 5.17 12.28
C ARG A 208 13.85 4.41 10.99
N ILE A 209 14.77 3.55 10.56
CA ILE A 209 14.58 2.64 9.41
C ILE A 209 13.39 1.70 9.65
N HIS A 210 13.27 1.13 10.86
CA HIS A 210 12.12 0.32 11.26
C HIS A 210 10.79 1.06 11.07
N ASN A 211 10.68 2.28 11.59
CA ASN A 211 9.46 3.08 11.48
C ASN A 211 9.10 3.42 10.03
N MET A 212 10.09 3.54 9.15
CA MET A 212 9.88 3.86 7.73
C MET A 212 9.57 2.63 6.88
N SER A 213 10.04 1.45 7.27
CA SER A 213 9.83 0.22 6.50
C SER A 213 8.36 -0.18 6.36
N GLY A 214 7.51 0.22 7.30
CA GLY A 214 6.06 0.03 7.23
C GLY A 214 5.35 0.92 6.23
N TRP A 215 5.92 2.06 5.84
CA TRP A 215 5.27 3.01 4.92
C TRP A 215 5.18 2.53 3.47
N ILE A 216 6.01 1.57 3.07
CA ILE A 216 5.98 0.99 1.72
C ILE A 216 4.72 0.16 1.48
N MET A 217 4.00 -0.22 2.54
CA MET A 217 2.83 -1.08 2.46
C MET A 217 1.51 -0.32 2.33
N TRP A 218 1.51 0.98 2.56
CA TRP A 218 0.34 1.86 2.43
C TRP A 218 0.37 2.62 1.12
#